data_ba6cef91f7179048a712b6745bb9d1d4
#
_entry.id   ba6cef91f7179048a712b6745bb9d1d4
#
_cell.length_a   1.000
_cell.length_b   1.000
_cell.length_c   1.000
_cell.angle_alpha   90.00
_cell.angle_beta   90.00
_cell.angle_gamma   90.00
#
_symmetry.space_group_name_H-M   'P 1'
#
loop_
_entity.id
_entity.type
_entity.pdbx_description
1 polymer ?
#
loop_
_entity_poly.entity_id
_entity_poly.type
_entity_poly.pdbx_seq_one_letter_code
_entity_poly.pdbx_strand_id
1 'polypeptide(L)'
;LYIIDDLSMLHQAIEAEDTDAVHLYKPKDTYRMDGGSRKSNSAGTNHPSGVMTYFHLPEYDAEKDSISLTYFDAKNDTIKSYSTKGGKDKLNVKEGANQFNWDMTYDGAERLPGMILWWASTQGPQQIPGEYTVKLNVNGTDYTQPYTVLADPRSEATVADMQAQFDFISDVNETVDH
;
A
#
# COMPACT_ATOMS: atom_id res chain seq x y z
N LEU A 1 1.04 -4.33 -29.38
CA LEU A 1 -0.24 -4.38 -28.71
C LEU A 1 -0.04 -3.94 -27.24
N TYR A 2 -0.79 -2.92 -26.81
CA TYR A 2 -0.81 -2.46 -25.43
C TYR A 2 -2.13 -2.89 -24.81
N ILE A 3 -2.08 -3.44 -23.60
CA ILE A 3 -3.24 -3.85 -22.81
C ILE A 3 -3.21 -3.05 -21.51
N ILE A 4 -4.31 -2.40 -21.17
CA ILE A 4 -4.50 -1.72 -19.90
C ILE A 4 -5.46 -2.59 -19.09
N ASP A 5 -4.96 -3.20 -18.02
CA ASP A 5 -5.72 -4.17 -17.24
C ASP A 5 -6.67 -3.54 -16.22
N ASP A 6 -6.41 -2.28 -15.84
CA ASP A 6 -7.21 -1.56 -14.85
C ASP A 6 -7.62 -0.18 -15.34
N LEU A 7 -8.93 0.01 -15.54
CA LEU A 7 -9.55 1.28 -15.93
C LEU A 7 -10.32 1.93 -14.77
N SER A 8 -10.30 1.37 -13.56
CA SER A 8 -11.11 1.84 -12.42
C SER A 8 -10.83 3.29 -12.06
N MET A 9 -9.57 3.73 -12.11
CA MET A 9 -9.21 5.14 -11.88
C MET A 9 -9.77 6.05 -12.98
N LEU A 10 -9.74 5.62 -14.24
CA LEU A 10 -10.26 6.42 -15.35
C LEU A 10 -11.79 6.58 -15.27
N HIS A 11 -12.51 5.52 -14.87
CA HIS A 11 -13.96 5.61 -14.67
C HIS A 11 -14.29 6.59 -13.54
N GLN A 12 -13.61 6.52 -12.41
CA GLN A 12 -13.79 7.46 -11.31
C GLN A 12 -13.40 8.90 -11.71
N ALA A 13 -12.35 9.07 -12.52
CA ALA A 13 -11.93 10.39 -13.00
C ALA A 13 -12.94 11.02 -13.96
N ILE A 14 -13.66 10.21 -14.75
CA ILE A 14 -14.74 10.70 -15.63
C ILE A 14 -15.97 11.10 -14.81
N GLU A 15 -16.24 10.40 -13.72
CA GLU A 15 -17.36 10.67 -12.81
C GLU A 15 -17.09 11.85 -11.87
N ALA A 16 -15.82 12.21 -11.66
CA ALA A 16 -15.45 13.34 -10.83
C ALA A 16 -15.84 14.66 -11.54
N GLU A 17 -16.71 15.46 -10.91
CA GLU A 17 -17.20 16.71 -11.48
C GLU A 17 -16.13 17.81 -11.54
N ASP A 18 -15.11 17.72 -10.65
CA ASP A 18 -14.03 18.72 -10.53
C ASP A 18 -12.67 18.07 -10.75
N THR A 19 -12.09 18.31 -11.93
CA THR A 19 -10.75 17.83 -12.28
C THR A 19 -9.63 18.71 -11.73
N ASP A 20 -9.94 19.87 -11.19
CA ASP A 20 -8.98 20.85 -10.67
C ASP A 20 -8.84 20.77 -9.14
N ALA A 21 -9.54 19.82 -8.49
CA ALA A 21 -9.45 19.59 -7.05
C ALA A 21 -8.51 18.43 -6.71
N VAL A 22 -8.03 18.40 -5.46
CA VAL A 22 -7.36 17.22 -4.90
C VAL A 22 -8.36 16.08 -4.83
N HIS A 23 -8.00 14.92 -5.37
CA HIS A 23 -8.87 13.76 -5.38
C HIS A 23 -8.09 12.49 -5.00
N LEU A 24 -8.63 11.72 -4.05
CA LEU A 24 -8.19 10.36 -3.74
C LEU A 24 -9.17 9.37 -4.36
N TYR A 25 -8.72 8.60 -5.34
CA TYR A 25 -9.53 7.57 -5.98
C TYR A 25 -9.65 6.36 -5.07
N LYS A 26 -10.83 5.74 -5.07
CA LYS A 26 -11.03 4.48 -4.32
C LYS A 26 -10.14 3.39 -4.92
N PRO A 27 -9.23 2.78 -4.12
CA PRO A 27 -8.45 1.66 -4.58
C PRO A 27 -9.34 0.49 -4.98
N LYS A 28 -8.90 -0.26 -5.98
CA LYS A 28 -9.54 -1.52 -6.36
C LYS A 28 -9.30 -2.56 -5.29
N ASP A 29 -10.27 -3.46 -5.10
CA ASP A 29 -10.09 -4.62 -4.26
C ASP A 29 -8.87 -5.43 -4.73
N THR A 30 -8.01 -5.80 -3.81
CA THR A 30 -6.74 -6.47 -4.11
C THR A 30 -6.66 -7.82 -3.43
N TYR A 31 -5.98 -8.76 -4.08
CA TYR A 31 -5.75 -10.08 -3.50
C TYR A 31 -4.44 -10.11 -2.69
N ARG A 32 -4.48 -10.75 -1.52
CA ARG A 32 -3.27 -11.15 -0.81
C ARG A 32 -2.61 -12.32 -1.56
N MET A 33 -1.76 -11.98 -2.51
CA MET A 33 -1.07 -12.94 -3.36
C MET A 33 0.43 -12.77 -3.26
N ASP A 34 1.16 -13.88 -3.22
CA ASP A 34 2.59 -13.87 -3.47
C ASP A 34 2.81 -13.67 -4.98
N GLY A 35 3.09 -12.43 -5.35
CA GLY A 35 3.26 -11.99 -6.72
C GLY A 35 4.73 -11.87 -7.11
N GLY A 36 5.34 -12.93 -7.55
CA GLY A 36 6.62 -12.91 -8.22
C GLY A 36 6.45 -12.98 -9.74
N SER A 37 6.70 -11.90 -10.46
CA SER A 37 6.87 -11.98 -11.91
C SER A 37 8.35 -12.14 -12.21
N ARG A 38 8.74 -13.25 -12.87
CA ARG A 38 10.07 -13.33 -13.47
C ARG A 38 10.13 -12.31 -14.60
N LYS A 39 11.07 -11.38 -14.51
CA LYS A 39 11.35 -10.46 -15.62
C LYS A 39 11.73 -11.28 -16.85
N SER A 40 10.94 -11.17 -17.90
CA SER A 40 11.17 -11.79 -19.21
C SER A 40 11.05 -10.70 -20.27
N ASN A 41 11.98 -10.67 -21.21
CA ASN A 41 11.93 -9.72 -22.32
C ASN A 41 10.86 -10.09 -23.38
N SER A 42 10.28 -11.30 -23.28
CA SER A 42 9.29 -11.84 -24.22
C SER A 42 7.90 -12.05 -23.63
N ALA A 43 7.72 -11.78 -22.33
CA ALA A 43 6.41 -11.87 -21.67
C ALA A 43 6.00 -10.51 -21.13
N GLY A 44 4.71 -10.25 -21.06
CA GLY A 44 4.16 -9.08 -20.37
C GLY A 44 4.50 -9.10 -18.88
N THR A 45 4.45 -7.95 -18.24
CA THR A 45 4.54 -7.83 -16.79
C THR A 45 3.13 -7.97 -16.20
N ASN A 46 3.01 -8.78 -15.14
CA ASN A 46 1.77 -8.85 -14.39
C ASN A 46 1.47 -7.50 -13.70
N HIS A 47 0.20 -7.27 -13.41
CA HIS A 47 -0.21 -6.20 -12.51
C HIS A 47 0.57 -6.32 -11.18
N PRO A 48 1.10 -5.23 -10.62
CA PRO A 48 1.78 -5.27 -9.32
C PRO A 48 0.85 -5.86 -8.25
N SER A 49 1.38 -6.73 -7.40
CA SER A 49 0.67 -7.13 -6.18
C SER A 49 0.72 -5.99 -5.17
N GLY A 50 -0.33 -5.86 -4.36
CA GLY A 50 -0.42 -4.79 -3.37
C GLY A 50 -1.61 -3.87 -3.57
N VAL A 51 -1.72 -2.87 -2.72
CA VAL A 51 -2.77 -1.85 -2.79
C VAL A 51 -2.31 -0.72 -3.70
N MET A 52 -2.89 -0.65 -4.89
CA MET A 52 -2.63 0.42 -5.83
C MET A 52 -3.51 1.62 -5.51
N THR A 53 -2.89 2.69 -5.05
CA THR A 53 -3.57 3.94 -4.68
C THR A 53 -3.28 5.01 -5.73
N TYR A 54 -4.33 5.59 -6.28
CA TYR A 54 -4.26 6.71 -7.22
C TYR A 54 -4.82 7.97 -6.57
N PHE A 55 -4.19 9.09 -6.84
CA PHE A 55 -4.67 10.39 -6.39
C PHE A 55 -4.22 11.51 -7.34
N HIS A 56 -4.98 12.58 -7.35
CA HIS A 56 -4.71 13.77 -8.16
C HIS A 56 -4.34 14.95 -7.26
N LEU A 57 -3.28 15.65 -7.63
CA LEU A 57 -2.85 16.89 -7.00
C LEU A 57 -2.83 17.97 -8.07
N PRO A 58 -3.77 18.94 -8.07
CA PRO A 58 -3.82 19.98 -9.09
C PRO A 58 -2.56 20.86 -9.09
N GLU A 59 -2.00 21.08 -7.92
CA GLU A 59 -0.76 21.83 -7.72
C GLU A 59 0.11 21.12 -6.69
N TYR A 60 1.42 21.21 -6.81
CA TYR A 60 2.38 20.66 -5.85
C TYR A 60 3.69 21.46 -5.83
N ASP A 61 4.04 21.99 -4.65
CA ASP A 61 5.32 22.63 -4.36
C ASP A 61 6.10 21.81 -3.32
N ALA A 62 7.19 21.18 -3.72
CA ALA A 62 7.98 20.28 -2.86
C ALA A 62 8.56 20.96 -1.61
N GLU A 63 8.74 22.27 -1.62
CA GLU A 63 9.28 23.02 -0.49
C GLU A 63 8.19 23.37 0.53
N LYS A 64 6.98 23.69 0.07
CA LYS A 64 5.87 24.18 0.89
C LYS A 64 4.92 23.07 1.32
N ASP A 65 4.58 22.18 0.41
CA ASP A 65 3.52 21.21 0.64
C ASP A 65 3.98 20.02 1.47
N SER A 66 3.09 19.57 2.35
CA SER A 66 3.23 18.37 3.14
C SER A 66 2.13 17.39 2.76
N ILE A 67 2.52 16.27 2.16
CA ILE A 67 1.59 15.24 1.72
C ILE A 67 1.94 13.93 2.39
N SER A 68 0.93 13.25 2.93
CA SER A 68 1.09 11.91 3.48
C SER A 68 0.00 10.97 3.01
N LEU A 69 0.36 9.70 2.88
CA LEU A 69 -0.53 8.60 2.54
C LEU A 69 -0.43 7.55 3.65
N THR A 70 -1.55 7.31 4.34
CA THR A 70 -1.59 6.45 5.51
C THR A 70 -2.65 5.36 5.33
N TYR A 71 -2.29 4.13 5.67
CA TYR A 71 -3.15 2.95 5.63
C TYR A 71 -3.57 2.59 7.05
N PHE A 72 -4.85 2.27 7.24
CA PHE A 72 -5.46 1.95 8.52
C PHE A 72 -6.18 0.62 8.47
N ASP A 73 -6.21 -0.06 9.60
CA ASP A 73 -7.02 -1.25 9.79
C ASP A 73 -8.51 -0.93 10.06
N ALA A 74 -9.32 -1.96 10.27
CA ALA A 74 -10.74 -1.84 10.57
C ALA A 74 -11.04 -1.16 11.93
N LYS A 75 -10.05 -1.08 12.83
CA LYS A 75 -10.14 -0.37 14.11
C LYS A 75 -9.68 1.07 14.02
N ASN A 76 -9.23 1.50 12.85
CA ASN A 76 -8.61 2.79 12.58
C ASN A 76 -7.22 2.95 13.23
N ASP A 77 -6.54 1.83 13.50
CA ASP A 77 -5.15 1.83 13.89
C ASP A 77 -4.24 1.98 12.66
N THR A 78 -3.21 2.81 12.79
CA THR A 78 -2.27 3.05 11.68
C THR A 78 -1.44 1.81 11.41
N ILE A 79 -1.48 1.34 10.16
CA ILE A 79 -0.65 0.23 9.70
C ILE A 79 0.69 0.75 9.16
N LYS A 80 0.62 1.70 8.22
CA LYS A 80 1.78 2.25 7.54
C LYS A 80 1.51 3.67 7.06
N SER A 81 2.51 4.54 7.14
CA SER A 81 2.40 5.92 6.67
C SER A 81 3.63 6.31 5.84
N TYR A 82 3.38 6.96 4.72
CA TYR A 82 4.37 7.52 3.81
C TYR A 82 4.20 9.04 3.73
N SER A 83 5.32 9.77 3.68
CA SER A 83 5.26 11.25 3.67
C SER A 83 6.30 11.85 2.72
N THR A 84 5.94 12.99 2.11
CA THR A 84 6.90 13.80 1.32
C THR A 84 8.02 14.39 2.19
N LYS A 85 7.74 14.61 3.46
CA LYS A 85 8.70 15.10 4.47
C LYS A 85 9.31 13.97 5.30
N GLY A 86 8.95 12.71 4.99
CA GLY A 86 9.43 11.52 5.71
C GLY A 86 10.86 11.12 5.32
N GLY A 87 11.51 10.33 6.21
CA GLY A 87 12.84 9.76 5.99
C GLY A 87 12.78 8.41 5.29
N LYS A 88 12.58 7.33 6.07
CA LYS A 88 12.59 5.93 5.60
C LYS A 88 11.42 5.64 4.64
N ASP A 89 10.24 6.10 5.00
CA ASP A 89 9.00 5.86 4.25
C ASP A 89 8.62 7.10 3.43
N LYS A 90 9.47 7.39 2.44
CA LYS A 90 9.32 8.57 1.60
C LYS A 90 8.23 8.38 0.55
N LEU A 91 7.28 9.31 0.50
CA LEU A 91 6.31 9.45 -0.57
C LEU A 91 6.86 10.37 -1.66
N ASN A 92 6.98 9.86 -2.88
CA ASN A 92 7.34 10.69 -4.03
C ASN A 92 6.07 11.05 -4.79
N VAL A 93 5.83 12.34 -4.91
CA VAL A 93 4.65 12.90 -5.60
C VAL A 93 5.04 13.94 -6.64
N LYS A 94 4.12 14.22 -7.53
CA LYS A 94 4.22 15.28 -8.55
C LYS A 94 2.85 15.94 -8.74
N GLU A 95 2.84 17.08 -9.37
CA GLU A 95 1.62 17.70 -9.87
C GLU A 95 0.89 16.75 -10.85
N GLY A 96 -0.44 16.77 -10.82
CA GLY A 96 -1.32 15.93 -11.62
C GLY A 96 -1.55 14.55 -11.03
N ALA A 97 -1.64 13.55 -11.88
CA ALA A 97 -1.94 12.17 -11.49
C ALA A 97 -0.73 11.49 -10.84
N ASN A 98 -0.97 10.91 -9.67
CA ASN A 98 -0.01 10.14 -8.89
C ASN A 98 -0.50 8.71 -8.69
N GLN A 99 0.46 7.79 -8.57
CA GLN A 99 0.23 6.37 -8.32
C GLN A 99 1.21 5.92 -7.25
N PHE A 100 0.71 5.23 -6.24
CA PHE A 100 1.51 4.60 -5.22
C PHE A 100 1.07 3.14 -5.02
N ASN A 101 2.02 2.22 -4.97
CA ASN A 101 1.73 0.81 -4.70
C ASN A 101 2.33 0.42 -3.36
N TRP A 102 1.49 0.05 -2.40
CA TRP A 102 1.90 -0.52 -1.14
C TRP A 102 1.81 -2.05 -1.17
N ASP A 103 2.86 -2.71 -0.75
CA ASP A 103 3.01 -4.17 -0.78
C ASP A 103 2.21 -4.92 0.31
N MET A 104 1.38 -4.22 1.08
CA MET A 104 0.55 -4.73 2.17
C MET A 104 1.34 -5.28 3.36
N THR A 105 2.60 -4.87 3.51
CA THR A 105 3.47 -5.34 4.59
C THR A 105 3.50 -4.31 5.72
N TYR A 106 3.29 -4.77 6.95
CA TYR A 106 3.47 -3.99 8.17
C TYR A 106 4.95 -3.71 8.43
N ASP A 107 5.23 -2.78 9.35
CA ASP A 107 6.61 -2.60 9.80
C ASP A 107 7.11 -3.88 10.48
N GLY A 108 8.34 -4.23 10.17
CA GLY A 108 9.03 -5.34 10.80
C GLY A 108 9.97 -4.88 11.90
N ALA A 109 10.67 -5.82 12.53
CA ALA A 109 11.63 -5.54 13.58
C ALA A 109 12.79 -4.67 13.09
N GLU A 110 13.29 -3.82 13.97
CA GLU A 110 14.42 -2.92 13.71
C GLU A 110 15.72 -3.71 13.57
N ARG A 111 16.46 -3.46 12.50
CA ARG A 111 17.74 -4.14 12.29
C ARG A 111 18.85 -3.43 13.05
N LEU A 112 19.48 -4.13 13.98
CA LEU A 112 20.65 -3.62 14.66
C LEU A 112 21.84 -3.49 13.69
N PRO A 113 22.67 -2.43 13.82
CA PRO A 113 23.87 -2.30 13.01
C PRO A 113 24.80 -3.51 13.19
N GLY A 114 25.19 -4.13 12.07
CA GLY A 114 26.05 -5.33 12.08
C GLY A 114 25.30 -6.66 12.29
N MET A 115 24.00 -6.67 12.41
CA MET A 115 23.19 -7.90 12.50
C MET A 115 23.35 -8.75 11.22
N ILE A 116 23.79 -10.00 11.40
CA ILE A 116 23.94 -10.97 10.31
C ILE A 116 22.74 -11.91 10.35
N LEU A 117 21.87 -11.74 9.36
CA LEU A 117 20.71 -12.63 9.15
C LEU A 117 21.01 -13.55 7.96
N TRP A 118 21.37 -14.80 8.22
CA TRP A 118 21.70 -15.76 7.15
C TRP A 118 20.53 -15.92 6.16
N TRP A 119 19.44 -16.54 6.62
CA TRP A 119 18.22 -16.76 5.84
C TRP A 119 16.97 -16.17 6.52
N ALA A 120 17.15 -15.60 7.72
CA ALA A 120 16.07 -14.96 8.46
C ALA A 120 15.74 -13.57 7.92
N SER A 121 14.51 -13.12 8.16
CA SER A 121 14.01 -11.81 7.78
C SER A 121 13.43 -11.11 9.00
N THR A 122 13.60 -9.80 9.07
CA THR A 122 12.91 -8.93 10.04
C THR A 122 11.69 -8.25 9.41
N GLN A 123 11.23 -8.73 8.26
CA GLN A 123 10.07 -8.18 7.59
C GLN A 123 8.81 -8.36 8.44
N GLY A 124 7.95 -7.35 8.44
CA GLY A 124 6.67 -7.41 9.12
C GLY A 124 5.69 -8.39 8.45
N PRO A 125 4.59 -8.71 9.14
CA PRO A 125 3.55 -9.56 8.56
C PRO A 125 2.82 -8.85 7.42
N GLN A 126 2.23 -9.62 6.52
CA GLN A 126 1.33 -9.10 5.49
C GLN A 126 -0.08 -8.90 6.02
N GLN A 127 -0.77 -7.91 5.47
CA GLN A 127 -2.21 -7.70 5.69
C GLN A 127 -3.00 -9.00 5.49
N ILE A 128 -3.93 -9.25 6.39
CA ILE A 128 -4.90 -10.36 6.25
C ILE A 128 -6.09 -9.89 5.38
N PRO A 129 -6.87 -10.81 4.79
CA PRO A 129 -8.11 -10.45 4.11
C PRO A 129 -9.09 -9.72 5.03
N GLY A 130 -9.66 -8.61 4.56
CA GLY A 130 -10.55 -7.76 5.34
C GLY A 130 -10.76 -6.39 4.73
N GLU A 131 -11.47 -5.54 5.44
CA GLU A 131 -11.73 -4.15 5.04
C GLU A 131 -10.75 -3.21 5.73
N TYR A 132 -10.29 -2.21 4.99
CA TYR A 132 -9.25 -1.28 5.37
C TYR A 132 -9.55 0.11 4.83
N THR A 133 -8.76 1.08 5.27
CA THR A 133 -8.92 2.47 4.85
C THR A 133 -7.57 3.06 4.44
N VAL A 134 -7.56 3.81 3.37
CA VAL A 134 -6.44 4.67 2.98
C VAL A 134 -6.82 6.13 3.13
N LYS A 135 -5.92 6.93 3.67
CA LYS A 135 -6.07 8.36 3.86
C LYS A 135 -4.93 9.11 3.20
N LEU A 136 -5.26 10.03 2.32
CA LEU A 136 -4.37 11.04 1.78
C LEU A 136 -4.56 12.32 2.59
N ASN A 137 -3.51 12.84 3.19
CA ASN A 137 -3.51 14.17 3.80
C ASN A 137 -2.71 15.14 2.91
N VAL A 138 -3.31 16.25 2.57
CA VAL A 138 -2.68 17.33 1.80
C VAL A 138 -2.77 18.61 2.61
N ASN A 139 -1.64 19.07 3.14
CA ASN A 139 -1.54 20.31 3.92
C ASN A 139 -2.55 20.39 5.09
N GLY A 140 -2.84 19.26 5.73
CA GLY A 140 -3.78 19.15 6.85
C GLY A 140 -5.23 18.85 6.46
N THR A 141 -5.56 18.76 5.16
CA THR A 141 -6.87 18.31 4.69
C THR A 141 -6.84 16.81 4.39
N ASP A 142 -7.79 16.06 4.96
CA ASP A 142 -7.88 14.61 4.84
C ASP A 142 -8.87 14.17 3.75
N TYR A 143 -8.45 13.24 2.90
CA TYR A 143 -9.25 12.52 1.91
C TYR A 143 -9.15 11.03 2.21
N THR A 144 -10.28 10.34 2.34
CA THR A 144 -10.32 8.96 2.84
C THR A 144 -11.10 8.07 1.88
N GLN A 145 -10.59 6.86 1.62
CA GLN A 145 -11.25 5.85 0.80
C GLN A 145 -11.13 4.45 1.43
N PRO A 146 -12.20 3.66 1.45
CA PRO A 146 -12.13 2.26 1.86
C PRO A 146 -11.57 1.39 0.72
N TYR A 147 -10.92 0.29 1.09
CA TYR A 147 -10.52 -0.77 0.18
C TYR A 147 -10.61 -2.14 0.86
N THR A 148 -10.66 -3.20 0.06
CA THR A 148 -10.77 -4.58 0.53
C THR A 148 -9.56 -5.39 0.11
N VAL A 149 -9.01 -6.15 1.05
CA VAL A 149 -8.02 -7.20 0.76
C VAL A 149 -8.75 -8.54 0.72
N LEU A 150 -8.62 -9.23 -0.39
CA LEU A 150 -9.23 -10.52 -0.64
C LEU A 150 -8.22 -11.66 -0.44
N ALA A 151 -8.70 -12.84 -0.02
CA ALA A 151 -7.88 -14.04 0.01
C ALA A 151 -7.54 -14.51 -1.41
N ASP A 152 -6.34 -15.06 -1.62
CA ASP A 152 -5.98 -15.69 -2.89
C ASP A 152 -6.91 -16.91 -3.13
N PRO A 153 -7.72 -16.90 -4.21
CA PRO A 153 -8.65 -17.99 -4.49
C PRO A 153 -7.95 -19.33 -4.82
N ARG A 154 -6.64 -19.31 -5.03
CA ARG A 154 -5.83 -20.51 -5.30
C ARG A 154 -5.27 -21.13 -4.02
N SER A 155 -5.38 -20.42 -2.88
CA SER A 155 -4.87 -20.89 -1.58
C SER A 155 -5.99 -21.56 -0.80
N GLU A 156 -5.67 -22.70 -0.16
CA GLU A 156 -6.57 -23.37 0.77
C GLU A 156 -6.49 -22.81 2.19
N ALA A 157 -5.54 -21.88 2.44
CA ALA A 157 -5.38 -21.26 3.75
C ALA A 157 -6.62 -20.42 4.12
N THR A 158 -7.12 -20.65 5.31
CA THR A 158 -8.24 -19.88 5.85
C THR A 158 -7.80 -18.52 6.39
N VAL A 159 -8.74 -17.60 6.58
CA VAL A 159 -8.45 -16.31 7.25
C VAL A 159 -7.89 -16.54 8.66
N ALA A 160 -8.34 -17.60 9.36
CA ALA A 160 -7.83 -17.95 10.68
C ALA A 160 -6.36 -18.39 10.64
N ASP A 161 -5.94 -19.13 9.61
CA ASP A 161 -4.55 -19.52 9.42
C ASP A 161 -3.68 -18.28 9.11
N MET A 162 -4.19 -17.36 8.30
CA MET A 162 -3.51 -16.12 7.98
C MET A 162 -3.39 -15.20 9.21
N GLN A 163 -4.40 -15.18 10.08
CA GLN A 163 -4.35 -14.46 11.35
C GLN A 163 -3.30 -15.08 12.28
N ALA A 164 -3.30 -16.40 12.43
CA ALA A 164 -2.29 -17.07 13.26
C ALA A 164 -0.86 -16.82 12.77
N GLN A 165 -0.65 -16.79 11.44
CA GLN A 165 0.63 -16.41 10.86
C GLN A 165 1.00 -14.95 11.17
N PHE A 166 0.02 -14.04 11.05
CA PHE A 166 0.20 -12.62 11.33
C PHE A 166 0.62 -12.41 12.79
N ASP A 167 -0.12 -13.01 13.72
CA ASP A 167 0.15 -12.90 15.16
C ASP A 167 1.54 -13.45 15.50
N PHE A 168 1.89 -14.64 14.98
CA PHE A 168 3.20 -15.24 15.20
C PHE A 168 4.36 -14.36 14.70
N ILE A 169 4.25 -13.80 13.48
CA ILE A 169 5.30 -12.92 12.95
C ILE A 169 5.40 -11.63 13.77
N SER A 170 4.26 -11.09 14.21
CA SER A 170 4.22 -9.89 15.05
C SER A 170 4.92 -10.13 16.40
N ASP A 171 4.61 -11.25 17.07
CA ASP A 171 5.23 -11.63 18.34
C ASP A 171 6.75 -11.83 18.22
N VAL A 172 7.19 -12.45 17.11
CA VAL A 172 8.63 -12.61 16.83
C VAL A 172 9.30 -11.27 16.64
N ASN A 173 8.72 -10.37 15.86
CA ASN A 173 9.28 -9.04 15.62
C ASN A 173 9.33 -8.22 16.91
N GLU A 174 8.28 -8.25 17.72
CA GLU A 174 8.28 -7.58 19.03
C GLU A 174 9.39 -8.12 19.97
N THR A 175 9.61 -9.44 19.93
CA THR A 175 10.69 -10.07 20.73
C THR A 175 12.08 -9.65 20.24
N VAL A 176 12.25 -9.39 18.95
CA VAL A 176 13.54 -8.92 18.39
C VAL A 176 13.82 -7.46 18.71
N ASP A 177 12.78 -6.64 18.87
CA ASP A 177 12.90 -5.21 19.17
C ASP A 177 13.14 -4.92 20.68
N HIS A 178 13.01 -5.93 21.55
CA HIS A 178 13.29 -5.87 22.98
C HIS A 178 14.69 -6.38 23.35
#